data_4a43089c7f77047afcd937f9c6cff235
#
_entry.id   4a43089c7f77047afcd937f9c6cff235
#
_cell.length_a   1.000
_cell.length_b   1.000
_cell.length_c   1.000
_cell.angle_alpha   90.00
_cell.angle_beta   90.00
_cell.angle_gamma   90.00
#
_symmetry.space_group_name_H-M   'P 1'
#
loop_
_entity.id
_entity.type
_entity.pdbx_description
1 polymer ?
#
loop_
_entity_poly.entity_id
_entity_poly.type
_entity_poly.pdbx_seq_one_letter_code
_entity_poly.pdbx_strand_id
1 'polypeptide(L)'
;MKRLFGFLSLVIVASMMLGACATPAAPAEPAPAEPAAPTEAPTAAPTEAPTEAPAEPAAEKTVLNVWSFTNEILTMAVAFEKTHPDVDVVYTMIPMTNGEYQTKLMATLGTPEVPDVVALEAAFVKSYVESDFLADIGDLQQYADELKMYPFVYEVGMADGVHKAYAYQATPGALFYRRSLAKEYFGTDDPIAIQELLGDFDKYIAAAEVIKEKSGGDTYMVSSNGDFQNLFFANREQPWVVDDKLTVDPMVNKMVETVKTFRDNGYEARATQWQEGWFAGMNDTLKDAEGNAKKIFSYFLPTWGLPYVLYPNSTSSDGASTTKGDWGVVEGPLPYQWGGTWLGVMNDTTKMDLAKEFIRFCTLDEENLTNWATGVYTNEYLKAIDPSVPEDQYQAAGDFVGSQVVVEKITASFDDSEMSKFLGGQNSYGGFAAAAPSVNARLMQGSDDAIQRALNDPLNSYLEGTVTLEEMWTLWKDAVRNEFPDLIIE
;
A
#
# COMPACT_ATOMS: atom_id res chain seq x y z
N MET A 1 -27.22 27.43 -21.20
CA MET A 1 -26.00 26.63 -21.00
C MET A 1 -24.94 26.81 -22.10
N LYS A 2 -25.24 26.98 -23.37
CA LYS A 2 -24.19 27.17 -24.42
C LYS A 2 -23.39 28.48 -24.36
N ARG A 3 -23.85 29.51 -23.64
CA ARG A 3 -23.14 30.81 -23.53
C ARG A 3 -22.14 30.87 -22.34
N LEU A 4 -22.22 29.94 -21.38
CA LEU A 4 -21.31 29.90 -20.22
C LEU A 4 -20.00 29.19 -20.56
N PHE A 5 -20.01 28.21 -21.45
CA PHE A 5 -18.81 27.50 -21.93
C PHE A 5 -17.89 28.37 -22.81
N GLY A 6 -18.44 29.32 -23.55
CA GLY A 6 -17.64 30.24 -24.36
C GLY A 6 -16.81 31.24 -23.56
N PHE A 7 -17.26 31.61 -22.35
CA PHE A 7 -16.53 32.55 -21.49
C PHE A 7 -15.38 31.87 -20.73
N LEU A 8 -15.55 30.57 -20.36
CA LEU A 8 -14.50 29.81 -19.66
C LEU A 8 -13.30 29.48 -20.57
N SER A 9 -13.59 29.20 -21.87
CA SER A 9 -12.54 28.96 -22.87
C SER A 9 -11.73 30.24 -23.20
N LEU A 10 -12.31 31.41 -23.11
CA LEU A 10 -11.61 32.67 -23.40
C LEU A 10 -10.67 33.09 -22.24
N VAL A 11 -10.99 32.76 -21.00
CA VAL A 11 -10.16 33.05 -19.82
C VAL A 11 -8.94 32.13 -19.77
N ILE A 12 -9.05 30.88 -20.21
CA ILE A 12 -7.93 29.92 -20.27
C ILE A 12 -6.93 30.31 -21.37
N VAL A 13 -7.39 30.81 -22.52
CA VAL A 13 -6.50 31.27 -23.59
C VAL A 13 -5.83 32.61 -23.26
N ALA A 14 -6.46 33.48 -22.47
CA ALA A 14 -5.86 34.76 -22.02
C ALA A 14 -4.78 34.55 -20.94
N SER A 15 -4.85 33.52 -20.12
CA SER A 15 -3.83 33.17 -19.11
C SER A 15 -2.56 32.54 -19.70
N MET A 16 -2.61 31.98 -20.91
CA MET A 16 -1.44 31.41 -21.58
C MET A 16 -0.62 32.44 -22.41
N MET A 17 -1.12 33.65 -22.61
CA MET A 17 -0.41 34.69 -23.37
C MET A 17 0.36 35.72 -22.53
N LEU A 18 0.37 35.62 -21.20
CA LEU A 18 1.06 36.54 -20.30
C LEU A 18 2.41 36.01 -19.78
N GLY A 19 2.88 34.85 -20.25
CA GLY A 19 4.15 34.23 -19.83
C GLY A 19 5.34 34.41 -20.77
N ALA A 20 5.24 35.16 -21.87
CA ALA A 20 6.29 35.25 -22.89
C ALA A 20 6.80 36.68 -23.11
N CYS A 21 7.44 37.27 -22.09
CA CYS A 21 8.34 38.42 -22.24
C CYS A 21 9.37 38.44 -21.10
N ALA A 22 10.37 37.54 -21.20
CA ALA A 22 11.65 37.72 -20.51
C ALA A 22 12.71 38.01 -21.57
N THR A 23 13.24 39.24 -21.54
CA THR A 23 14.33 39.72 -22.38
C THR A 23 15.62 38.93 -22.07
N PRO A 24 16.44 38.56 -23.07
CA PRO A 24 17.74 37.92 -22.82
C PRO A 24 18.73 38.95 -22.23
N ALA A 25 19.40 38.55 -21.17
CA ALA A 25 20.51 39.31 -20.59
C ALA A 25 21.70 39.38 -21.58
N ALA A 26 22.30 40.54 -21.75
CA ALA A 26 23.46 40.80 -22.57
C ALA A 26 24.71 40.09 -22.03
N PRO A 27 25.67 39.70 -22.88
CA PRO A 27 26.90 39.07 -22.47
C PRO A 27 27.80 39.99 -21.66
N ALA A 28 28.35 39.48 -20.57
CA ALA A 28 29.34 40.20 -19.74
C ALA A 28 30.67 40.43 -20.49
N GLU A 29 31.22 41.63 -20.41
CA GLU A 29 32.56 41.98 -20.92
C GLU A 29 33.65 41.24 -20.14
N PRO A 30 34.79 40.88 -20.80
CA PRO A 30 35.91 40.21 -20.15
C PRO A 30 36.70 41.17 -19.26
N ALA A 31 37.03 40.74 -18.05
CA ALA A 31 37.88 41.44 -17.10
C ALA A 31 39.32 41.59 -17.61
N PRO A 32 40.07 42.69 -17.23
CA PRO A 32 41.43 42.95 -17.70
C PRO A 32 42.46 41.95 -17.15
N ALA A 33 43.43 41.60 -17.97
CA ALA A 33 44.54 40.68 -17.66
C ALA A 33 45.49 41.29 -16.61
N GLU A 34 45.85 40.53 -15.56
CA GLU A 34 46.92 40.79 -14.64
C GLU A 34 48.31 40.57 -15.30
N PRO A 35 49.38 41.33 -14.88
CA PRO A 35 50.68 41.28 -15.49
C PRO A 35 51.47 40.01 -15.12
N ALA A 36 52.23 39.51 -16.09
CA ALA A 36 53.08 38.33 -15.99
C ALA A 36 54.19 38.45 -14.94
N ALA A 37 54.35 37.44 -14.10
CA ALA A 37 55.48 37.23 -13.21
C ALA A 37 56.69 36.60 -13.92
N PRO A 38 57.92 36.74 -13.41
CA PRO A 38 59.18 36.44 -14.14
C PRO A 38 59.43 34.92 -14.29
N THR A 39 60.09 34.60 -15.41
CA THR A 39 60.55 33.29 -15.82
C THR A 39 61.63 32.73 -14.88
N GLU A 40 61.38 31.61 -14.19
CA GLU A 40 62.43 30.82 -13.52
C GLU A 40 63.05 29.79 -14.49
N ALA A 41 64.30 29.45 -14.23
CA ALA A 41 65.19 28.63 -15.02
C ALA A 41 64.81 27.11 -14.99
N PRO A 42 65.25 26.29 -15.95
CA PRO A 42 64.78 24.92 -16.11
C PRO A 42 65.30 23.98 -15.04
N THR A 43 64.37 23.35 -14.33
CA THR A 43 64.64 22.26 -13.40
C THR A 43 64.62 20.93 -14.16
N ALA A 44 65.53 20.02 -13.79
CA ALA A 44 65.76 18.71 -14.41
C ALA A 44 64.46 17.85 -14.52
N ALA A 45 64.42 17.07 -15.59
CA ALA A 45 63.31 16.16 -15.91
C ALA A 45 63.03 15.16 -14.78
N PRO A 46 61.74 14.95 -14.42
CA PRO A 46 61.35 13.87 -13.51
C PRO A 46 61.45 12.53 -14.23
N THR A 47 62.05 11.56 -13.56
CA THR A 47 62.00 10.14 -13.91
C THR A 47 60.57 9.67 -14.10
N GLU A 48 60.22 9.07 -15.24
CA GLU A 48 58.90 8.47 -15.49
C GLU A 48 58.55 7.47 -14.40
N ALA A 49 57.45 7.70 -13.72
CA ALA A 49 56.80 6.72 -12.85
C ALA A 49 56.29 5.55 -13.72
N PRO A 50 56.23 4.32 -13.20
CA PRO A 50 55.70 3.19 -13.95
C PRO A 50 54.25 3.50 -14.40
N THR A 51 54.03 3.39 -15.70
CA THR A 51 52.67 3.47 -16.27
C THR A 51 51.85 2.35 -15.66
N GLU A 52 50.82 2.69 -14.85
CA GLU A 52 49.81 1.74 -14.47
C GLU A 52 49.24 1.09 -15.74
N ALA A 53 49.14 -0.23 -15.70
CA ALA A 53 48.51 -0.99 -16.79
C ALA A 53 47.07 -0.46 -16.98
N PRO A 54 46.56 -0.37 -18.21
CA PRO A 54 45.18 0.02 -18.44
C PRO A 54 44.29 -0.89 -17.61
N ALA A 55 43.41 -0.32 -16.80
CA ALA A 55 42.33 -1.07 -16.09
C ALA A 55 41.59 -1.89 -17.17
N GLU A 56 41.43 -3.18 -16.96
CA GLU A 56 40.56 -4.00 -17.80
C GLU A 56 39.19 -3.32 -17.88
N PRO A 57 38.54 -3.27 -19.06
CA PRO A 57 37.21 -2.73 -19.19
C PRO A 57 36.30 -3.48 -18.18
N ALA A 58 35.61 -2.74 -17.34
CA ALA A 58 34.62 -3.33 -16.45
C ALA A 58 33.65 -4.19 -17.30
N ALA A 59 33.46 -5.45 -16.90
CA ALA A 59 32.53 -6.34 -17.59
C ALA A 59 31.15 -5.67 -17.68
N GLU A 60 30.51 -5.71 -18.85
CA GLU A 60 29.18 -5.19 -19.03
C GLU A 60 28.24 -5.95 -18.07
N LYS A 61 27.55 -5.21 -17.22
CA LYS A 61 26.55 -5.79 -16.29
C LYS A 61 25.34 -6.32 -17.06
N THR A 62 24.76 -7.39 -16.56
CA THR A 62 23.47 -7.88 -17.06
C THR A 62 22.35 -6.99 -16.53
N VAL A 63 21.61 -6.34 -17.42
CA VAL A 63 20.50 -5.45 -17.06
C VAL A 63 19.26 -6.27 -16.74
N LEU A 64 18.60 -6.00 -15.62
CA LEU A 64 17.28 -6.53 -15.24
C LEU A 64 16.29 -5.38 -15.10
N ASN A 65 15.24 -5.35 -15.95
CA ASN A 65 14.21 -4.31 -15.90
C ASN A 65 13.11 -4.69 -14.90
N VAL A 66 12.90 -3.85 -13.89
CA VAL A 66 11.90 -4.08 -12.83
C VAL A 66 10.95 -2.89 -12.76
N TRP A 67 9.66 -3.15 -12.93
CA TRP A 67 8.62 -2.13 -12.75
C TRP A 67 7.85 -2.33 -11.46
N SER A 68 7.64 -1.23 -10.74
CA SER A 68 6.87 -1.23 -9.50
C SER A 68 6.07 0.06 -9.32
N PHE A 69 5.10 0.01 -8.42
CA PHE A 69 4.32 1.17 -7.99
C PHE A 69 4.75 1.68 -6.61
N THR A 70 5.76 1.08 -5.99
CA THR A 70 6.28 1.43 -4.66
C THR A 70 7.81 1.38 -4.65
N ASN A 71 8.45 2.25 -3.90
CA ASN A 71 9.91 2.31 -3.76
C ASN A 71 10.50 1.21 -2.84
N GLU A 72 9.70 0.38 -2.22
CA GLU A 72 10.15 -0.77 -1.42
C GLU A 72 11.00 -1.74 -2.25
N ILE A 73 10.59 -1.98 -3.50
CA ILE A 73 11.32 -2.86 -4.42
C ILE A 73 12.64 -2.23 -4.87
N LEU A 74 12.73 -0.90 -4.99
CA LEU A 74 14.00 -0.21 -5.24
C LEU A 74 15.01 -0.47 -4.12
N THR A 75 14.55 -0.42 -2.86
CA THR A 75 15.39 -0.73 -1.70
C THR A 75 15.94 -2.16 -1.77
N MET A 76 15.09 -3.13 -2.11
CA MET A 76 15.48 -4.53 -2.29
C MET A 76 16.40 -4.72 -3.51
N ALA A 77 16.18 -3.98 -4.61
CA ALA A 77 17.02 -4.01 -5.79
C ALA A 77 18.46 -3.58 -5.48
N VAL A 78 18.63 -2.48 -4.75
CA VAL A 78 19.97 -2.02 -4.30
C VAL A 78 20.64 -3.06 -3.38
N ALA A 79 19.87 -3.69 -2.49
CA ALA A 79 20.39 -4.77 -1.63
C ALA A 79 20.78 -6.02 -2.45
N PHE A 80 20.01 -6.34 -3.50
CA PHE A 80 20.31 -7.44 -4.42
C PHE A 80 21.62 -7.22 -5.20
N GLU A 81 21.85 -6.04 -5.75
CA GLU A 81 23.07 -5.70 -6.50
C GLU A 81 24.34 -5.82 -5.65
N LYS A 82 24.24 -5.64 -4.33
CA LYS A 82 25.37 -5.84 -3.43
C LYS A 82 25.90 -7.29 -3.46
N THR A 83 25.01 -8.26 -3.64
CA THR A 83 25.35 -9.69 -3.73
C THR A 83 25.51 -10.17 -5.17
N HIS A 84 25.06 -9.36 -6.15
CA HIS A 84 25.11 -9.62 -7.58
C HIS A 84 25.77 -8.44 -8.32
N PRO A 85 27.09 -8.23 -8.13
CA PRO A 85 27.79 -7.05 -8.66
C PRO A 85 27.89 -7.01 -10.21
N ASP A 86 27.58 -8.11 -10.87
CA ASP A 86 27.50 -8.27 -12.32
C ASP A 86 26.09 -7.97 -12.88
N VAL A 87 25.14 -7.59 -12.03
CA VAL A 87 23.77 -7.21 -12.40
C VAL A 87 23.60 -5.71 -12.23
N ASP A 88 22.76 -5.12 -13.10
CA ASP A 88 22.26 -3.76 -13.05
C ASP A 88 20.73 -3.80 -13.07
N VAL A 89 20.08 -3.48 -11.95
CA VAL A 89 18.63 -3.48 -11.86
C VAL A 89 18.08 -2.11 -12.26
N VAL A 90 17.61 -2.03 -13.49
CA VAL A 90 16.93 -0.82 -14.00
C VAL A 90 15.52 -0.76 -13.46
N TYR A 91 15.37 -0.03 -12.36
CA TYR A 91 14.12 0.13 -11.65
C TYR A 91 13.28 1.28 -12.21
N THR A 92 11.99 1.01 -12.46
CA THR A 92 11.03 2.02 -12.92
C THR A 92 9.85 2.09 -11.95
N MET A 93 9.72 3.22 -11.24
CA MET A 93 8.57 3.51 -10.38
C MET A 93 7.48 4.22 -11.18
N ILE A 94 6.26 3.67 -11.16
CA ILE A 94 5.09 4.23 -11.83
C ILE A 94 3.95 4.28 -10.81
N PRO A 95 3.42 5.46 -10.46
CA PRO A 95 2.34 5.58 -9.48
C PRO A 95 1.08 4.82 -9.91
N MET A 96 0.34 4.27 -8.95
CA MET A 96 -0.99 3.68 -9.21
C MET A 96 -2.11 4.72 -9.35
N THR A 97 -1.82 6.00 -9.14
CA THR A 97 -2.82 7.08 -9.21
C THR A 97 -3.59 7.04 -10.52
N ASN A 98 -4.91 7.01 -10.44
CA ASN A 98 -5.82 6.92 -11.58
C ASN A 98 -5.56 5.72 -12.52
N GLY A 99 -4.96 4.62 -12.02
CA GLY A 99 -4.66 3.43 -12.82
C GLY A 99 -3.48 3.59 -13.78
N GLU A 100 -2.58 4.55 -13.55
CA GLU A 100 -1.45 4.83 -14.44
C GLU A 100 -0.54 3.60 -14.58
N TYR A 101 -0.20 2.94 -13.47
CA TYR A 101 0.64 1.74 -13.49
C TYR A 101 0.04 0.63 -14.36
N GLN A 102 -1.22 0.26 -14.10
CA GLN A 102 -1.92 -0.79 -14.82
C GLN A 102 -2.04 -0.45 -16.32
N THR A 103 -2.36 0.82 -16.64
CA THR A 103 -2.48 1.28 -18.03
C THR A 103 -1.15 1.18 -18.78
N LYS A 104 -0.04 1.60 -18.17
CA LYS A 104 1.28 1.51 -18.78
C LYS A 104 1.72 0.06 -18.94
N LEU A 105 1.54 -0.78 -17.91
CA LEU A 105 1.91 -2.18 -17.97
C LEU A 105 1.13 -2.91 -19.08
N MET A 106 -0.19 -2.71 -19.15
CA MET A 106 -1.02 -3.29 -20.22
C MET A 106 -0.57 -2.86 -21.62
N ALA A 107 -0.12 -1.61 -21.80
CA ALA A 107 0.34 -1.10 -23.08
C ALA A 107 1.66 -1.72 -23.57
N THR A 108 2.47 -2.30 -22.67
CA THR A 108 3.75 -2.95 -23.03
C THR A 108 3.62 -4.45 -23.31
N LEU A 109 2.48 -5.07 -22.97
CA LEU A 109 2.30 -6.50 -23.18
C LEU A 109 2.48 -6.90 -24.65
N GLY A 110 3.33 -7.91 -24.89
CA GLY A 110 3.67 -8.37 -26.25
C GLY A 110 4.55 -7.39 -27.05
N THR A 111 5.18 -6.40 -26.40
CA THR A 111 6.14 -5.48 -27.01
C THR A 111 7.54 -5.67 -26.42
N PRO A 112 8.61 -5.20 -27.09
CA PRO A 112 9.97 -5.26 -26.53
C PRO A 112 10.19 -4.37 -25.29
N GLU A 113 9.22 -3.53 -24.93
CA GLU A 113 9.28 -2.60 -23.80
C GLU A 113 8.76 -3.24 -22.49
N VAL A 114 8.24 -4.49 -22.58
CA VAL A 114 7.77 -5.22 -21.40
C VAL A 114 8.93 -5.43 -20.41
N PRO A 115 8.74 -5.12 -19.09
CA PRO A 115 9.81 -5.36 -18.11
C PRO A 115 10.05 -6.86 -17.89
N ASP A 116 11.17 -7.20 -17.24
CA ASP A 116 11.48 -8.60 -16.89
C ASP A 116 10.68 -9.04 -15.64
N VAL A 117 10.57 -8.14 -14.64
CA VAL A 117 9.84 -8.37 -13.38
C VAL A 117 8.85 -7.24 -13.14
N VAL A 118 7.67 -7.58 -12.64
CA VAL A 118 6.59 -6.64 -12.31
C VAL A 118 6.13 -6.81 -10.88
N ALA A 119 5.86 -5.69 -10.22
CA ALA A 119 5.14 -5.67 -8.96
C ALA A 119 3.62 -5.58 -9.20
N LEU A 120 2.85 -6.39 -8.50
CA LEU A 120 1.41 -6.53 -8.65
C LEU A 120 0.73 -6.28 -7.29
N GLU A 121 -0.15 -5.31 -7.23
CA GLU A 121 -0.90 -4.99 -6.01
C GLU A 121 -2.13 -5.90 -5.89
N ALA A 122 -2.61 -6.12 -4.66
CA ALA A 122 -3.71 -7.02 -4.33
C ALA A 122 -4.96 -6.84 -5.20
N ALA A 123 -5.32 -5.59 -5.54
CA ALA A 123 -6.51 -5.29 -6.32
C ALA A 123 -6.48 -5.88 -7.75
N PHE A 124 -5.29 -6.12 -8.31
CA PHE A 124 -5.17 -6.59 -9.70
C PHE A 124 -4.23 -7.80 -9.89
N VAL A 125 -3.55 -8.28 -8.85
CA VAL A 125 -2.63 -9.41 -8.96
C VAL A 125 -3.29 -10.64 -9.59
N LYS A 126 -4.53 -10.97 -9.20
CA LYS A 126 -5.24 -12.15 -9.73
C LYS A 126 -5.49 -12.06 -11.23
N SER A 127 -5.78 -10.88 -11.78
CA SER A 127 -5.96 -10.70 -13.23
C SER A 127 -4.70 -11.10 -14.02
N TYR A 128 -3.51 -10.84 -13.46
CA TYR A 128 -2.24 -11.25 -14.09
C TYR A 128 -1.89 -12.71 -13.83
N VAL A 129 -2.10 -13.19 -12.60
CA VAL A 129 -1.84 -14.59 -12.23
C VAL A 129 -2.72 -15.55 -13.03
N GLU A 130 -3.98 -15.19 -13.27
CA GLU A 130 -4.95 -15.96 -14.08
C GLU A 130 -4.73 -15.84 -15.59
N SER A 131 -3.82 -14.93 -16.03
CA SER A 131 -3.47 -14.73 -17.44
C SER A 131 -2.24 -15.53 -17.87
N ASP A 132 -1.93 -15.48 -19.18
CA ASP A 132 -0.72 -16.03 -19.77
C ASP A 132 0.47 -15.02 -19.77
N PHE A 133 0.33 -13.86 -19.15
CA PHE A 133 1.39 -12.84 -19.15
C PHE A 133 2.55 -13.18 -18.20
N LEU A 134 2.27 -13.88 -17.11
CA LEU A 134 3.27 -14.29 -16.13
C LEU A 134 3.77 -15.71 -16.37
N ALA A 135 5.07 -15.88 -16.18
CA ALA A 135 5.74 -17.17 -16.26
C ALA A 135 5.42 -18.06 -15.05
N ASP A 136 5.52 -19.38 -15.24
CA ASP A 136 5.56 -20.35 -14.15
C ASP A 136 6.89 -20.20 -13.38
N ILE A 137 6.77 -19.90 -12.09
CA ILE A 137 7.88 -19.81 -11.13
C ILE A 137 7.71 -20.77 -9.95
N GLY A 138 6.95 -21.86 -10.16
CA GLY A 138 6.67 -22.88 -9.16
C GLY A 138 7.91 -23.67 -8.69
N ASP A 139 9.01 -23.62 -9.43
CA ASP A 139 10.32 -24.13 -8.99
C ASP A 139 10.89 -23.42 -7.75
N LEU A 140 10.37 -22.23 -7.40
CA LEU A 140 10.70 -21.52 -6.17
C LEU A 140 9.91 -22.01 -4.95
N GLN A 141 8.94 -22.91 -5.10
CA GLN A 141 8.05 -23.37 -4.03
C GLN A 141 8.79 -23.88 -2.80
N GLN A 142 9.89 -24.59 -2.98
CA GLN A 142 10.68 -25.12 -1.86
C GLN A 142 11.10 -24.04 -0.86
N TYR A 143 11.46 -22.83 -1.33
CA TYR A 143 11.84 -21.72 -0.46
C TYR A 143 10.64 -21.14 0.28
N ALA A 144 9.48 -21.09 -0.36
CA ALA A 144 8.23 -20.66 0.27
C ALA A 144 7.80 -21.65 1.39
N ASP A 145 7.98 -22.95 1.16
CA ASP A 145 7.70 -23.99 2.16
C ASP A 145 8.66 -23.92 3.36
N GLU A 146 9.96 -23.69 3.13
CA GLU A 146 10.97 -23.51 4.19
C GLU A 146 10.66 -22.29 5.07
N LEU A 147 10.18 -21.21 4.46
CA LEU A 147 9.79 -19.96 5.14
C LEU A 147 8.39 -20.04 5.76
N LYS A 148 7.63 -21.11 5.50
CA LYS A 148 6.23 -21.26 5.91
C LYS A 148 5.43 -20.01 5.56
N MET A 149 5.42 -19.65 4.28
CA MET A 149 4.66 -18.48 3.81
C MET A 149 3.21 -18.58 4.27
N TYR A 150 2.62 -17.44 4.70
CA TYR A 150 1.19 -17.42 5.07
C TYR A 150 0.32 -17.89 3.92
N PRO A 151 -0.64 -18.83 4.14
CA PRO A 151 -1.47 -19.38 3.06
C PRO A 151 -2.17 -18.31 2.22
N PHE A 152 -2.72 -17.26 2.86
CA PHE A 152 -3.41 -16.19 2.15
C PHE A 152 -2.49 -15.34 1.26
N VAL A 153 -1.19 -15.29 1.53
CA VAL A 153 -0.19 -14.65 0.67
C VAL A 153 0.21 -15.56 -0.48
N TYR A 154 0.46 -16.83 -0.15
CA TYR A 154 0.92 -17.84 -1.08
C TYR A 154 -0.14 -18.18 -2.16
N GLU A 155 -1.40 -18.40 -1.74
CA GLU A 155 -2.49 -18.83 -2.62
C GLU A 155 -2.90 -17.74 -3.64
N VAL A 156 -2.70 -16.46 -3.33
CA VAL A 156 -2.98 -15.35 -4.26
C VAL A 156 -2.07 -15.39 -5.48
N GLY A 157 -0.82 -15.80 -5.32
CA GLY A 157 0.16 -15.93 -6.41
C GLY A 157 -0.06 -17.13 -7.33
N MET A 158 -1.12 -17.93 -7.10
CA MET A 158 -1.39 -19.17 -7.84
C MET A 158 -2.64 -19.06 -8.74
N ALA A 159 -2.58 -19.73 -9.90
CA ALA A 159 -3.73 -20.07 -10.72
C ALA A 159 -3.56 -21.49 -11.27
N ASP A 160 -4.65 -22.29 -11.26
CA ASP A 160 -4.70 -23.66 -11.80
C ASP A 160 -3.57 -24.59 -11.29
N GLY A 161 -3.16 -24.39 -10.04
CA GLY A 161 -2.08 -25.13 -9.40
C GLY A 161 -0.66 -24.71 -9.81
N VAL A 162 -0.51 -23.61 -10.56
CA VAL A 162 0.76 -23.05 -11.00
C VAL A 162 1.06 -21.78 -10.21
N HIS A 163 2.28 -21.66 -9.67
CA HIS A 163 2.76 -20.43 -9.04
C HIS A 163 3.32 -19.47 -10.07
N LYS A 164 2.83 -18.23 -10.08
CA LYS A 164 3.23 -17.17 -11.01
C LYS A 164 3.72 -15.89 -10.33
N ALA A 165 3.47 -15.75 -9.01
CA ALA A 165 3.94 -14.59 -8.25
C ALA A 165 4.17 -14.95 -6.76
N TYR A 166 5.14 -14.29 -6.12
CA TYR A 166 5.41 -14.37 -4.68
C TYR A 166 5.44 -12.97 -4.07
N ALA A 167 5.03 -12.85 -2.81
CA ALA A 167 5.03 -11.58 -2.09
C ALA A 167 6.06 -11.57 -0.96
N TYR A 168 6.73 -10.42 -0.77
CA TYR A 168 7.62 -10.21 0.37
C TYR A 168 6.85 -9.85 1.65
N GLN A 169 5.70 -9.19 1.52
CA GLN A 169 4.87 -8.72 2.64
C GLN A 169 3.63 -9.57 2.82
N ALA A 170 3.13 -9.63 4.04
CA ALA A 170 1.77 -10.01 4.37
C ALA A 170 1.05 -8.80 4.97
N THR A 171 -0.21 -8.63 4.62
CA THR A 171 -0.98 -7.44 4.99
C THR A 171 -2.27 -7.77 5.73
N PRO A 172 -2.20 -8.63 6.80
CA PRO A 172 -3.37 -8.82 7.65
C PRO A 172 -3.80 -7.48 8.23
N GLY A 173 -5.10 -7.29 8.35
CA GLY A 173 -5.68 -6.13 8.98
C GLY A 173 -5.86 -6.32 10.48
N ALA A 174 -5.91 -5.21 11.21
CA ALA A 174 -6.21 -5.17 12.63
C ALA A 174 -7.06 -3.93 12.95
N LEU A 175 -7.63 -3.91 14.15
CA LEU A 175 -8.39 -2.79 14.68
C LEU A 175 -7.51 -1.95 15.61
N PHE A 176 -7.28 -0.71 15.24
CA PHE A 176 -6.64 0.30 16.08
C PHE A 176 -7.69 1.07 16.86
N TYR A 177 -7.49 1.22 18.17
CA TYR A 177 -8.42 1.93 19.04
C TYR A 177 -7.72 2.98 19.90
N ARG A 178 -8.45 4.01 20.29
CA ARG A 178 -7.99 5.07 21.19
C ARG A 178 -8.06 4.60 22.62
N ARG A 179 -6.92 4.43 23.29
CA ARG A 179 -6.82 3.94 24.69
C ARG A 179 -7.52 4.85 25.68
N SER A 180 -7.33 6.17 25.56
CA SER A 180 -7.95 7.15 26.43
C SER A 180 -9.49 7.10 26.34
N LEU A 181 -10.03 6.97 25.13
CA LEU A 181 -11.47 6.85 24.89
C LEU A 181 -12.00 5.49 25.36
N ALA A 182 -11.24 4.41 25.19
CA ALA A 182 -11.60 3.09 25.69
C ALA A 182 -11.72 3.11 27.22
N LYS A 183 -10.78 3.72 27.90
CA LYS A 183 -10.81 3.89 29.34
C LYS A 183 -11.99 4.77 29.81
N GLU A 184 -12.28 5.83 29.08
CA GLU A 184 -13.40 6.73 29.36
C GLU A 184 -14.75 6.02 29.22
N TYR A 185 -14.98 5.29 28.12
CA TYR A 185 -16.28 4.71 27.80
C TYR A 185 -16.50 3.30 28.37
N PHE A 186 -15.44 2.50 28.46
CA PHE A 186 -15.54 1.09 28.89
C PHE A 186 -14.85 0.81 30.24
N GLY A 187 -14.09 1.78 30.78
CA GLY A 187 -13.38 1.64 32.05
C GLY A 187 -12.06 0.87 31.95
N THR A 188 -11.68 0.45 30.76
CA THR A 188 -10.42 -0.29 30.48
C THR A 188 -9.83 0.15 29.16
N ASP A 189 -8.49 0.08 29.06
CA ASP A 189 -7.70 0.23 27.83
C ASP A 189 -6.83 -1.00 27.57
N ASP A 190 -7.04 -2.08 28.33
CA ASP A 190 -6.33 -3.35 28.17
C ASP A 190 -6.71 -4.03 26.84
N PRO A 191 -5.74 -4.40 25.98
CA PRO A 191 -6.04 -4.96 24.68
C PRO A 191 -6.86 -6.25 24.71
N ILE A 192 -6.66 -7.11 25.72
CA ILE A 192 -7.39 -8.38 25.84
C ILE A 192 -8.87 -8.08 26.12
N ALA A 193 -9.11 -7.20 27.08
CA ALA A 193 -10.49 -6.79 27.43
C ALA A 193 -11.17 -6.04 26.27
N ILE A 194 -10.43 -5.23 25.51
CA ILE A 194 -10.96 -4.55 24.33
C ILE A 194 -11.27 -5.54 23.21
N GLN A 195 -10.44 -6.55 22.96
CA GLN A 195 -10.75 -7.61 22.00
C GLN A 195 -12.04 -8.38 22.39
N GLU A 196 -12.24 -8.66 23.69
CA GLU A 196 -13.47 -9.29 24.15
C GLU A 196 -14.71 -8.42 23.88
N LEU A 197 -14.59 -7.09 23.97
CA LEU A 197 -15.67 -6.13 23.73
C LEU A 197 -15.95 -5.89 22.24
N LEU A 198 -14.96 -6.09 21.36
CA LEU A 198 -15.03 -5.73 19.93
C LEU A 198 -14.86 -6.94 19.00
N GLY A 199 -14.79 -8.16 19.53
CA GLY A 199 -14.38 -9.36 18.82
C GLY A 199 -15.39 -9.96 17.83
N ASP A 200 -16.56 -9.34 17.68
CA ASP A 200 -17.54 -9.63 16.62
C ASP A 200 -18.36 -8.37 16.31
N PHE A 201 -19.08 -8.36 15.18
CA PHE A 201 -19.82 -7.17 14.76
C PHE A 201 -21.03 -6.83 15.67
N ASP A 202 -21.65 -7.80 16.32
CA ASP A 202 -22.75 -7.52 17.24
C ASP A 202 -22.24 -6.77 18.48
N LYS A 203 -21.10 -7.19 19.01
CA LYS A 203 -20.39 -6.48 20.09
C LYS A 203 -19.87 -5.13 19.64
N TYR A 204 -19.33 -5.04 18.42
CA TYR A 204 -18.82 -3.80 17.86
C TYR A 204 -19.93 -2.74 17.70
N ILE A 205 -21.13 -3.14 17.26
CA ILE A 205 -22.32 -2.28 17.18
C ILE A 205 -22.76 -1.86 18.60
N ALA A 206 -22.82 -2.81 19.55
CA ALA A 206 -23.17 -2.49 20.94
C ALA A 206 -22.16 -1.51 21.58
N ALA A 207 -20.88 -1.64 21.29
CA ALA A 207 -19.86 -0.68 21.72
C ALA A 207 -20.05 0.70 21.08
N ALA A 208 -20.45 0.77 19.80
CA ALA A 208 -20.76 2.03 19.13
C ALA A 208 -21.93 2.77 19.78
N GLU A 209 -22.97 2.05 20.20
CA GLU A 209 -24.10 2.63 20.95
C GLU A 209 -23.64 3.24 22.27
N VAL A 210 -22.83 2.49 23.04
CA VAL A 210 -22.26 2.98 24.33
C VAL A 210 -21.41 4.23 24.14
N ILE A 211 -20.56 4.25 23.11
CA ILE A 211 -19.71 5.41 22.78
C ILE A 211 -20.58 6.63 22.45
N LYS A 212 -21.56 6.47 21.56
CA LYS A 212 -22.48 7.55 21.18
C LYS A 212 -23.23 8.10 22.38
N GLU A 213 -23.79 7.22 23.22
CA GLU A 213 -24.57 7.63 24.43
C GLU A 213 -23.67 8.38 25.40
N LYS A 214 -22.50 7.84 25.76
CA LYS A 214 -21.62 8.42 26.77
C LYS A 214 -20.93 9.70 26.29
N SER A 215 -20.62 9.81 24.99
CA SER A 215 -20.01 11.02 24.41
C SER A 215 -21.03 12.12 24.07
N GLY A 216 -22.35 11.82 24.15
CA GLY A 216 -23.37 12.74 23.65
C GLY A 216 -23.31 12.96 22.13
N GLY A 217 -22.69 12.04 21.37
CA GLY A 217 -22.49 12.12 19.93
C GLY A 217 -21.24 12.89 19.48
N ASP A 218 -20.30 13.14 20.40
CA ASP A 218 -19.02 13.81 20.05
C ASP A 218 -17.92 12.83 19.64
N THR A 219 -18.14 11.52 19.86
CA THR A 219 -17.23 10.46 19.41
C THR A 219 -17.97 9.47 18.51
N TYR A 220 -17.41 9.18 17.36
CA TYR A 220 -17.87 8.16 16.43
C TYR A 220 -17.06 6.88 16.60
N MET A 221 -17.69 5.73 16.33
CA MET A 221 -17.03 4.43 16.38
C MET A 221 -15.98 4.30 15.30
N VAL A 222 -16.28 4.75 14.05
CA VAL A 222 -15.41 4.73 12.88
C VAL A 222 -15.49 6.05 12.11
N SER A 223 -14.55 6.28 11.23
CA SER A 223 -14.53 7.45 10.35
C SER A 223 -15.62 7.37 9.28
N SER A 224 -15.75 6.23 8.61
CA SER A 224 -16.79 5.97 7.61
C SER A 224 -17.08 4.48 7.45
N ASN A 225 -18.17 4.15 6.78
CA ASN A 225 -18.52 2.76 6.47
C ASN A 225 -17.48 2.08 5.55
N GLY A 226 -16.72 2.85 4.76
CA GLY A 226 -15.65 2.31 3.93
C GLY A 226 -14.53 1.63 4.73
N ASP A 227 -14.36 1.99 6.01
CA ASP A 227 -13.30 1.45 6.84
C ASP A 227 -13.44 -0.06 7.12
N PHE A 228 -14.66 -0.61 7.04
CA PHE A 228 -14.88 -2.02 7.38
C PHE A 228 -15.55 -2.88 6.28
N GLN A 229 -15.79 -2.34 5.09
CA GLN A 229 -16.38 -3.14 3.99
C GLN A 229 -15.50 -4.32 3.60
N ASN A 230 -14.18 -4.12 3.53
CA ASN A 230 -13.22 -5.18 3.20
C ASN A 230 -13.27 -6.37 4.16
N LEU A 231 -13.67 -6.17 5.42
CA LEU A 231 -13.78 -7.26 6.38
C LEU A 231 -14.87 -8.25 5.94
N PHE A 232 -15.99 -7.76 5.45
CA PHE A 232 -17.08 -8.61 4.95
C PHE A 232 -16.72 -9.27 3.62
N PHE A 233 -16.07 -8.53 2.70
CA PHE A 233 -15.64 -9.08 1.42
C PHE A 233 -14.60 -10.20 1.60
N ALA A 234 -13.69 -10.09 2.56
CA ALA A 234 -12.70 -11.11 2.86
C ALA A 234 -13.31 -12.37 3.51
N ASN A 235 -14.48 -12.27 4.15
CA ASN A 235 -15.13 -13.35 4.89
C ASN A 235 -16.33 -13.96 4.14
N ARG A 236 -16.40 -13.81 2.83
CA ARG A 236 -17.39 -14.50 1.98
C ARG A 236 -17.18 -16.01 2.05
N GLU A 237 -18.24 -16.77 1.84
CA GLU A 237 -18.21 -18.23 1.75
C GLU A 237 -18.07 -18.71 0.30
N GLN A 238 -18.34 -17.82 -0.69
CA GLN A 238 -18.25 -18.10 -2.12
C GLN A 238 -17.69 -16.89 -2.89
N PRO A 239 -17.02 -17.13 -4.04
CA PRO A 239 -16.50 -16.05 -4.87
C PRO A 239 -17.64 -15.23 -5.51
N TRP A 240 -17.31 -14.06 -6.07
CA TRP A 240 -18.30 -13.23 -6.78
C TRP A 240 -18.80 -13.88 -8.07
N VAL A 241 -17.97 -14.69 -8.73
CA VAL A 241 -18.32 -15.36 -9.97
C VAL A 241 -18.15 -16.86 -9.78
N VAL A 242 -19.25 -17.62 -10.02
CA VAL A 242 -19.30 -19.08 -10.00
C VAL A 242 -19.96 -19.57 -11.28
N ASP A 243 -19.29 -20.38 -12.07
CA ASP A 243 -19.81 -20.93 -13.34
C ASP A 243 -20.37 -19.81 -14.27
N ASP A 244 -19.59 -18.72 -14.44
CA ASP A 244 -19.95 -17.54 -15.21
C ASP A 244 -21.20 -16.78 -14.70
N LYS A 245 -21.60 -17.00 -13.46
CA LYS A 245 -22.73 -16.33 -12.81
C LYS A 245 -22.27 -15.40 -11.69
N LEU A 246 -22.83 -14.20 -11.64
CA LEU A 246 -22.69 -13.32 -10.49
C LEU A 246 -23.42 -13.91 -9.28
N THR A 247 -22.71 -14.03 -8.15
CA THR A 247 -23.27 -14.48 -6.89
C THR A 247 -23.26 -13.35 -5.85
N VAL A 248 -24.26 -13.34 -4.98
CA VAL A 248 -24.29 -12.42 -3.82
C VAL A 248 -24.20 -13.25 -2.56
N ASP A 249 -23.02 -13.21 -1.94
CA ASP A 249 -22.78 -13.92 -0.70
C ASP A 249 -23.59 -13.34 0.48
N PRO A 250 -24.08 -14.15 1.44
CA PRO A 250 -24.75 -13.64 2.63
C PRO A 250 -23.95 -12.59 3.42
N MET A 251 -22.61 -12.69 3.43
CA MET A 251 -21.74 -11.69 4.08
C MET A 251 -21.85 -10.31 3.44
N VAL A 252 -22.11 -10.24 2.14
CA VAL A 252 -22.31 -8.95 1.44
C VAL A 252 -23.64 -8.32 1.86
N ASN A 253 -24.71 -9.11 2.03
CA ASN A 253 -25.96 -8.61 2.58
C ASN A 253 -25.78 -8.11 4.02
N LYS A 254 -25.05 -8.88 4.87
CA LYS A 254 -24.73 -8.48 6.24
C LYS A 254 -23.91 -7.18 6.27
N MET A 255 -22.99 -7.00 5.34
CA MET A 255 -22.25 -5.73 5.16
C MET A 255 -23.21 -4.57 4.91
N VAL A 256 -24.14 -4.70 3.94
CA VAL A 256 -25.11 -3.64 3.61
C VAL A 256 -26.00 -3.29 4.81
N GLU A 257 -26.46 -4.29 5.57
CA GLU A 257 -27.22 -4.09 6.80
C GLU A 257 -26.40 -3.37 7.89
N THR A 258 -25.13 -3.76 8.04
CA THR A 258 -24.23 -3.17 9.04
C THR A 258 -23.92 -1.71 8.72
N VAL A 259 -23.54 -1.39 7.49
CA VAL A 259 -23.24 0.00 7.09
C VAL A 259 -24.49 0.88 7.19
N LYS A 260 -25.68 0.34 6.90
CA LYS A 260 -26.95 1.06 7.08
C LYS A 260 -27.23 1.33 8.57
N THR A 261 -26.95 0.35 9.44
CA THR A 261 -27.05 0.50 10.88
C THR A 261 -26.13 1.61 11.40
N PHE A 262 -24.89 1.65 10.94
CA PHE A 262 -23.92 2.69 11.32
C PHE A 262 -24.38 4.08 10.84
N ARG A 263 -24.88 4.19 9.60
CA ARG A 263 -25.39 5.42 9.02
C ARG A 263 -26.62 5.94 9.78
N ASP A 264 -27.63 5.10 9.97
CA ASP A 264 -28.91 5.49 10.55
C ASP A 264 -28.78 5.86 12.04
N ASN A 265 -27.90 5.17 12.76
CA ASN A 265 -27.65 5.45 14.16
C ASN A 265 -26.55 6.51 14.39
N GLY A 266 -25.89 7.03 13.34
CA GLY A 266 -24.84 8.03 13.48
C GLY A 266 -23.63 7.50 14.27
N TYR A 267 -23.20 6.26 14.00
CA TYR A 267 -22.00 5.67 14.59
C TYR A 267 -20.74 5.93 13.76
N GLU A 268 -20.89 6.47 12.55
CA GLU A 268 -19.81 6.89 11.65
C GLU A 268 -19.77 8.40 11.49
N ALA A 269 -18.56 8.95 11.31
CA ALA A 269 -18.36 10.39 11.12
C ALA A 269 -18.60 10.86 9.66
N ARG A 270 -18.81 9.94 8.71
CA ARG A 270 -18.87 10.19 7.26
C ARG A 270 -17.61 10.83 6.70
N ALA A 271 -16.48 10.63 7.36
CA ALA A 271 -15.16 11.07 6.93
C ALA A 271 -14.55 10.00 6.03
N THR A 272 -14.75 10.14 4.72
CA THR A 272 -14.35 9.15 3.70
C THR A 272 -12.85 8.88 3.73
N GLN A 273 -12.45 7.62 3.61
CA GLN A 273 -11.05 7.19 3.52
C GLN A 273 -10.27 8.03 2.49
N TRP A 274 -9.01 8.34 2.83
CA TRP A 274 -8.07 9.11 2.01
C TRP A 274 -8.45 10.58 1.79
N GLN A 275 -9.52 11.06 2.44
CA GLN A 275 -9.89 12.48 2.43
C GLN A 275 -9.42 13.17 3.71
N GLU A 276 -9.37 14.50 3.69
CA GLU A 276 -8.90 15.33 4.82
C GLU A 276 -9.55 14.96 6.16
N GLY A 277 -10.87 14.73 6.18
CA GLY A 277 -11.60 14.37 7.40
C GLY A 277 -11.14 13.05 8.02
N TRP A 278 -10.78 12.07 7.19
CA TRP A 278 -10.27 10.78 7.65
C TRP A 278 -8.95 10.92 8.42
N PHE A 279 -8.02 11.70 7.88
CA PHE A 279 -6.75 12.01 8.53
C PHE A 279 -6.93 12.92 9.76
N ALA A 280 -7.87 13.87 9.70
CA ALA A 280 -8.20 14.75 10.82
C ALA A 280 -8.73 13.98 12.04
N GLY A 281 -9.43 12.87 11.83
CA GLY A 281 -9.87 11.96 12.90
C GLY A 281 -8.71 11.26 13.62
N MET A 282 -7.56 11.05 12.95
CA MET A 282 -6.40 10.41 13.55
C MET A 282 -5.64 11.31 14.54
N ASN A 283 -5.81 12.63 14.46
CA ASN A 283 -5.12 13.62 15.31
C ASN A 283 -6.04 14.56 16.10
N ASP A 284 -7.34 14.21 16.21
CA ASP A 284 -8.36 14.98 16.95
C ASP A 284 -8.61 16.42 16.41
N THR A 285 -8.38 16.66 15.11
CA THR A 285 -8.75 17.93 14.46
C THR A 285 -10.03 17.86 13.65
N LEU A 286 -10.71 16.69 13.62
CA LEU A 286 -11.99 16.53 12.94
C LEU A 286 -13.06 17.45 13.53
N LYS A 287 -13.84 18.06 12.64
CA LYS A 287 -14.98 18.92 13.00
C LYS A 287 -16.21 18.53 12.20
N ASP A 288 -17.39 18.70 12.82
CA ASP A 288 -18.66 18.62 12.09
C ASP A 288 -18.91 19.89 11.24
N ALA A 289 -20.03 19.92 10.52
CA ALA A 289 -20.40 21.04 9.66
C ALA A 289 -20.61 22.35 10.43
N GLU A 290 -20.93 22.27 11.72
CA GLU A 290 -21.12 23.40 12.63
C GLU A 290 -19.80 23.86 13.27
N GLY A 291 -18.69 23.15 13.02
CA GLY A 291 -17.35 23.44 13.53
C GLY A 291 -17.05 22.87 14.93
N ASN A 292 -17.92 22.01 15.46
CA ASN A 292 -17.69 21.34 16.75
C ASN A 292 -16.65 20.22 16.58
N ALA A 293 -15.75 20.10 17.55
CA ALA A 293 -14.76 19.04 17.56
C ALA A 293 -15.39 17.66 17.69
N LYS A 294 -14.93 16.71 16.86
CA LYS A 294 -15.35 15.31 16.87
C LYS A 294 -14.16 14.40 16.98
N LYS A 295 -14.39 13.19 17.52
CA LYS A 295 -13.36 12.17 17.70
C LYS A 295 -13.76 10.88 16.99
N ILE A 296 -12.74 10.12 16.57
CA ILE A 296 -12.90 8.76 16.05
C ILE A 296 -12.30 7.79 17.08
N PHE A 297 -13.08 6.79 17.44
CA PHE A 297 -12.65 5.76 18.41
C PHE A 297 -11.70 4.75 17.79
N SER A 298 -11.96 4.29 16.56
CA SER A 298 -11.20 3.20 15.94
C SER A 298 -11.03 3.32 14.44
N TYR A 299 -9.98 2.67 13.94
CA TYR A 299 -9.66 2.50 12.52
C TYR A 299 -9.30 1.06 12.23
N PHE A 300 -9.77 0.54 11.10
CA PHE A 300 -9.32 -0.74 10.54
C PHE A 300 -8.20 -0.47 9.55
N LEU A 301 -6.99 -0.93 9.86
CA LEU A 301 -5.81 -0.70 9.03
C LEU A 301 -4.98 -1.98 8.90
N PRO A 302 -4.37 -2.21 7.74
CA PRO A 302 -3.42 -3.30 7.54
C PRO A 302 -2.05 -2.97 8.17
N THR A 303 -1.10 -3.89 8.04
CA THR A 303 0.25 -3.76 8.59
C THR A 303 0.94 -2.46 8.17
N TRP A 304 0.93 -2.13 6.87
CA TRP A 304 1.48 -0.88 6.35
C TRP A 304 0.71 0.37 6.81
N GLY A 305 -0.55 0.21 7.19
CA GLY A 305 -1.37 1.32 7.69
C GLY A 305 -0.84 1.94 8.99
N LEU A 306 -0.13 1.16 9.82
CA LEU A 306 0.50 1.68 11.04
C LEU A 306 1.63 2.68 10.74
N PRO A 307 2.73 2.30 10.05
CA PRO A 307 3.86 3.19 9.82
C PRO A 307 3.58 4.29 8.78
N TYR A 308 2.79 4.02 7.75
CA TYR A 308 2.61 4.94 6.61
C TYR A 308 1.35 5.79 6.69
N VAL A 309 0.37 5.41 7.52
CA VAL A 309 -0.91 6.13 7.61
C VAL A 309 -1.15 6.65 9.01
N LEU A 310 -1.33 5.77 10.01
CA LEU A 310 -1.75 6.18 11.34
C LEU A 310 -0.67 6.97 12.07
N TYR A 311 0.56 6.48 12.11
CA TYR A 311 1.66 7.12 12.82
C TYR A 311 1.96 8.54 12.32
N PRO A 312 2.15 8.81 11.00
CA PRO A 312 2.43 10.16 10.52
C PRO A 312 1.25 11.11 10.69
N ASN A 313 0.01 10.63 10.57
CA ASN A 313 -1.19 11.45 10.68
C ASN A 313 -1.75 11.58 12.10
N SER A 314 -1.10 10.98 13.10
CA SER A 314 -1.47 11.13 14.52
C SER A 314 -1.03 12.45 15.15
N THR A 315 -0.39 13.33 14.39
CA THR A 315 -0.06 14.69 14.80
C THR A 315 -0.54 15.64 13.70
N SER A 316 -1.23 16.70 14.08
CA SER A 316 -1.67 17.73 13.15
C SER A 316 -0.50 18.43 12.47
N SER A 317 -0.71 18.97 11.27
CA SER A 317 0.34 19.61 10.46
C SER A 317 1.02 20.80 11.15
N ASP A 318 0.29 21.48 12.05
CA ASP A 318 0.81 22.59 12.88
C ASP A 318 1.43 22.11 14.21
N GLY A 319 1.38 20.81 14.50
CA GLY A 319 1.86 20.20 15.74
C GLY A 319 1.02 20.53 17.00
N ALA A 320 -0.13 21.19 16.84
CA ALA A 320 -0.95 21.61 17.98
C ALA A 320 -1.76 20.48 18.62
N SER A 321 -2.06 19.44 17.85
CA SER A 321 -2.79 18.26 18.33
C SER A 321 -2.02 16.98 18.01
N THR A 322 -1.97 16.07 18.97
CA THR A 322 -1.34 14.75 18.78
C THR A 322 -2.06 13.66 19.57
N THR A 323 -2.18 12.50 18.95
CA THR A 323 -2.71 11.26 19.56
C THR A 323 -1.63 10.17 19.68
N LYS A 324 -0.36 10.50 19.42
CA LYS A 324 0.75 9.57 19.57
C LYS A 324 0.83 9.04 21.00
N GLY A 325 0.96 7.73 21.15
CA GLY A 325 0.96 7.04 22.45
C GLY A 325 -0.43 6.73 23.02
N ASP A 326 -1.51 7.16 22.36
CA ASP A 326 -2.90 6.89 22.77
C ASP A 326 -3.58 5.78 21.93
N TRP A 327 -2.81 5.04 21.16
CA TRP A 327 -3.34 3.95 20.34
C TRP A 327 -3.05 2.59 20.94
N GLY A 328 -3.99 1.67 20.75
CA GLY A 328 -3.82 0.25 20.96
C GLY A 328 -4.24 -0.53 19.72
N VAL A 329 -3.83 -1.77 19.59
CA VAL A 329 -4.15 -2.65 18.46
C VAL A 329 -4.69 -3.98 18.97
N VAL A 330 -5.76 -4.48 18.31
CA VAL A 330 -6.38 -5.79 18.53
C VAL A 330 -6.79 -6.38 17.18
N GLU A 331 -7.13 -7.67 17.16
CA GLU A 331 -7.56 -8.36 15.92
C GLU A 331 -8.82 -7.75 15.32
N GLY A 332 -9.78 -7.33 16.15
CA GLY A 332 -11.07 -6.81 15.73
C GLY A 332 -12.13 -7.88 15.49
N PRO A 333 -13.26 -7.52 14.85
CA PRO A 333 -14.44 -8.39 14.75
C PRO A 333 -14.35 -9.48 13.68
N LEU A 334 -13.53 -9.30 12.65
CA LEU A 334 -13.33 -10.25 11.55
C LEU A 334 -11.89 -10.11 11.00
N PRO A 335 -11.23 -11.23 10.65
CA PRO A 335 -9.94 -11.20 9.98
C PRO A 335 -10.09 -10.73 8.54
N TYR A 336 -9.11 -9.97 8.04
CA TYR A 336 -9.09 -9.51 6.65
C TYR A 336 -7.66 -9.18 6.24
N GLN A 337 -7.44 -8.99 4.94
CA GLN A 337 -6.23 -8.38 4.39
C GLN A 337 -6.58 -7.14 3.60
N TRP A 338 -5.63 -6.22 3.52
CA TRP A 338 -5.76 -5.04 2.67
C TRP A 338 -4.42 -4.67 2.05
N GLY A 339 -4.37 -4.68 0.70
CA GLY A 339 -3.15 -4.45 -0.05
C GLY A 339 -2.24 -5.67 -0.09
N GLY A 340 -0.98 -5.44 -0.34
CA GLY A 340 0.06 -6.44 -0.56
C GLY A 340 0.68 -6.33 -1.95
N THR A 341 1.96 -6.71 -2.06
CA THR A 341 2.73 -6.61 -3.29
C THR A 341 3.32 -7.95 -3.64
N TRP A 342 2.94 -8.47 -4.80
CA TRP A 342 3.49 -9.69 -5.39
C TRP A 342 4.44 -9.35 -6.52
N LEU A 343 5.50 -10.10 -6.67
CA LEU A 343 6.43 -10.00 -7.79
C LEU A 343 6.23 -11.19 -8.72
N GLY A 344 6.05 -10.91 -10.01
CA GLY A 344 5.93 -11.90 -11.07
C GLY A 344 6.96 -11.68 -12.16
N VAL A 345 7.36 -12.77 -12.84
CA VAL A 345 8.24 -12.71 -14.02
C VAL A 345 7.36 -12.63 -15.27
N MET A 346 7.63 -11.67 -16.15
CA MET A 346 6.94 -11.59 -17.44
C MET A 346 7.36 -12.76 -18.33
N ASN A 347 6.39 -13.42 -18.96
CA ASN A 347 6.63 -14.65 -19.76
C ASN A 347 7.55 -14.39 -20.97
N ASP A 348 7.57 -13.17 -21.49
CA ASP A 348 8.38 -12.78 -22.65
C ASP A 348 9.84 -12.41 -22.31
N THR A 349 10.26 -12.47 -21.03
CA THR A 349 11.65 -12.16 -20.65
C THR A 349 12.65 -13.16 -21.24
N THR A 350 13.79 -12.66 -21.67
CA THR A 350 14.95 -13.50 -22.06
C THR A 350 15.89 -13.79 -20.89
N LYS A 351 15.58 -13.31 -19.69
CA LYS A 351 16.43 -13.37 -18.48
C LYS A 351 15.73 -14.14 -17.34
N MET A 352 15.03 -15.20 -17.70
CA MET A 352 14.16 -15.97 -16.80
C MET A 352 14.86 -16.36 -15.48
N ASP A 353 16.06 -16.92 -15.54
CA ASP A 353 16.77 -17.40 -14.35
C ASP A 353 17.16 -16.23 -13.43
N LEU A 354 17.63 -15.10 -14.00
CA LEU A 354 17.97 -13.91 -13.23
C LEU A 354 16.72 -13.25 -12.61
N ALA A 355 15.62 -13.19 -13.34
CA ALA A 355 14.37 -12.65 -12.85
C ALA A 355 13.80 -13.50 -11.69
N LYS A 356 13.88 -14.83 -11.80
CA LYS A 356 13.51 -15.75 -10.70
C LYS A 356 14.41 -15.58 -9.48
N GLU A 357 15.73 -15.43 -9.68
CA GLU A 357 16.68 -15.19 -8.58
C GLU A 357 16.40 -13.86 -7.87
N PHE A 358 16.07 -12.81 -8.62
CA PHE A 358 15.65 -11.54 -8.05
C PHE A 358 14.35 -11.69 -7.20
N ILE A 359 13.33 -12.38 -7.71
CA ILE A 359 12.11 -12.66 -6.97
C ILE A 359 12.41 -13.49 -5.72
N ARG A 360 13.22 -14.56 -5.85
CA ARG A 360 13.64 -15.37 -4.70
C ARG A 360 14.28 -14.51 -3.62
N PHE A 361 15.20 -13.64 -4.00
CA PHE A 361 15.88 -12.73 -3.07
C PHE A 361 14.87 -11.80 -2.38
N CYS A 362 14.01 -11.13 -3.15
CA CYS A 362 13.08 -10.15 -2.59
C CYS A 362 12.01 -10.78 -1.69
N THR A 363 11.52 -12.00 -2.01
CA THR A 363 10.30 -12.55 -1.43
C THR A 363 10.50 -13.82 -0.62
N LEU A 364 11.59 -14.57 -0.85
CA LEU A 364 11.82 -15.93 -0.33
C LEU A 364 13.23 -16.11 0.26
N ASP A 365 13.92 -15.03 0.59
CA ASP A 365 15.20 -15.06 1.29
C ASP A 365 15.02 -14.64 2.76
N GLU A 366 15.33 -15.53 3.70
CA GLU A 366 15.10 -15.29 5.12
C GLU A 366 15.90 -14.09 5.65
N GLU A 367 17.15 -13.92 5.20
CA GLU A 367 18.01 -12.82 5.63
C GLU A 367 17.47 -11.49 5.11
N ASN A 368 17.13 -11.43 3.82
CA ASN A 368 16.54 -10.23 3.22
C ASN A 368 15.22 -9.83 3.89
N LEU A 369 14.30 -10.79 4.09
CA LEU A 369 13.03 -10.56 4.78
C LEU A 369 13.23 -10.11 6.24
N THR A 370 14.22 -10.67 6.94
CA THR A 370 14.56 -10.25 8.31
C THR A 370 15.12 -8.83 8.33
N ASN A 371 16.03 -8.51 7.43
CA ASN A 371 16.60 -7.16 7.27
C ASN A 371 15.54 -6.12 6.94
N TRP A 372 14.60 -6.48 6.04
CA TRP A 372 13.45 -5.66 5.72
C TRP A 372 12.58 -5.42 6.95
N ALA A 373 12.12 -6.48 7.60
CA ALA A 373 11.20 -6.41 8.74
C ALA A 373 11.76 -5.70 9.97
N THR A 374 13.08 -5.74 10.17
CA THR A 374 13.76 -5.14 11.35
C THR A 374 14.35 -3.77 11.10
N GLY A 375 14.14 -3.17 9.91
CA GLY A 375 14.57 -1.83 9.59
C GLY A 375 16.09 -1.69 9.37
N VAL A 376 16.76 -2.75 8.92
CA VAL A 376 18.21 -2.71 8.59
C VAL A 376 18.48 -1.84 7.36
N TYR A 377 17.55 -1.80 6.41
CA TYR A 377 17.69 -1.04 5.18
C TYR A 377 17.35 0.45 5.40
N THR A 378 18.23 1.13 6.15
CA THR A 378 18.15 2.58 6.33
C THR A 378 18.67 3.32 5.10
N ASN A 379 18.35 4.62 4.99
CA ASN A 379 18.90 5.47 3.94
C ASN A 379 20.45 5.48 3.96
N GLU A 380 21.06 5.46 5.14
CA GLU A 380 22.52 5.40 5.29
C GLU A 380 23.08 4.07 4.77
N TYR A 381 22.41 2.95 5.08
CA TYR A 381 22.80 1.63 4.57
C TYR A 381 22.73 1.58 3.04
N LEU A 382 21.65 2.05 2.45
CA LEU A 382 21.41 2.01 1.01
C LEU A 382 22.35 2.96 0.26
N LYS A 383 22.60 4.16 0.76
CA LYS A 383 23.57 5.12 0.21
C LYS A 383 25.01 4.61 0.26
N ALA A 384 25.35 3.75 1.23
CA ALA A 384 26.66 3.13 1.28
C ALA A 384 26.87 2.09 0.17
N ILE A 385 25.77 1.53 -0.39
CA ILE A 385 25.81 0.60 -1.51
C ILE A 385 25.74 1.38 -2.84
N ASP A 386 24.72 2.23 -3.00
CA ASP A 386 24.54 3.07 -4.18
C ASP A 386 24.30 4.54 -3.80
N PRO A 387 25.34 5.38 -3.85
CA PRO A 387 25.22 6.80 -3.54
C PRO A 387 24.50 7.63 -4.64
N SER A 388 24.21 7.04 -5.79
CA SER A 388 23.60 7.74 -6.93
C SER A 388 22.07 7.88 -6.77
N VAL A 389 21.41 7.01 -6.01
CA VAL A 389 19.98 7.06 -5.79
C VAL A 389 19.63 8.18 -4.80
N PRO A 390 18.73 9.11 -5.16
CA PRO A 390 18.28 10.18 -4.27
C PRO A 390 17.63 9.64 -2.99
N GLU A 391 17.88 10.31 -1.87
CA GLU A 391 17.44 9.87 -0.55
C GLU A 391 15.92 9.75 -0.39
N ASP A 392 15.17 10.63 -1.06
CA ASP A 392 13.71 10.66 -1.09
C ASP A 392 13.07 9.52 -1.92
N GLN A 393 13.88 8.76 -2.67
CA GLN A 393 13.42 7.60 -3.42
C GLN A 393 13.52 6.29 -2.64
N TYR A 394 14.28 6.25 -1.55
CA TYR A 394 14.32 5.06 -0.70
C TYR A 394 13.14 5.04 0.25
N GLN A 395 12.51 3.88 0.37
CA GLN A 395 11.52 3.62 1.40
C GLN A 395 12.17 2.80 2.51
N ALA A 396 12.17 3.37 3.72
CA ALA A 396 12.74 2.70 4.88
C ALA A 396 12.01 1.40 5.17
N ALA A 397 12.78 0.37 5.53
CA ALA A 397 12.28 -0.94 5.91
C ALA A 397 11.46 -0.90 7.21
N GLY A 398 10.60 -1.90 7.42
CA GLY A 398 9.84 -2.04 8.66
C GLY A 398 8.45 -2.62 8.49
N ASP A 399 8.18 -3.33 7.39
CA ASP A 399 6.86 -3.91 7.12
C ASP A 399 6.73 -5.36 7.62
N PHE A 400 5.49 -5.85 7.69
CA PHE A 400 5.16 -7.21 8.10
C PHE A 400 5.36 -8.16 6.91
N VAL A 401 6.25 -9.14 7.07
CA VAL A 401 6.66 -10.01 5.96
C VAL A 401 5.77 -11.24 5.79
N GLY A 402 5.80 -11.83 4.59
CA GLY A 402 5.02 -13.01 4.24
C GLY A 402 5.44 -14.30 4.94
N SER A 403 6.61 -14.34 5.58
CA SER A 403 7.20 -15.51 6.23
C SER A 403 6.79 -15.65 7.69
N GLN A 404 6.11 -16.74 8.04
CA GLN A 404 5.81 -17.08 9.45
C GLN A 404 7.09 -17.30 10.28
N VAL A 405 8.14 -17.88 9.67
CA VAL A 405 9.42 -18.10 10.35
C VAL A 405 10.05 -16.79 10.82
N VAL A 406 10.04 -15.77 9.98
CA VAL A 406 10.56 -14.44 10.31
C VAL A 406 9.65 -13.72 11.31
N VAL A 407 8.33 -13.75 11.10
CA VAL A 407 7.34 -13.11 11.97
C VAL A 407 7.40 -13.68 13.39
N GLU A 408 7.48 -15.02 13.54
CA GLU A 408 7.60 -15.67 14.85
C GLU A 408 8.85 -15.20 15.61
N LYS A 409 10.00 -15.08 14.92
CA LYS A 409 11.26 -14.59 15.52
C LYS A 409 11.14 -13.15 16.01
N ILE A 410 10.53 -12.26 15.20
CA ILE A 410 10.38 -10.85 15.53
C ILE A 410 9.36 -10.67 16.67
N THR A 411 8.22 -11.35 16.60
CA THR A 411 7.18 -11.27 17.62
C THR A 411 7.65 -11.79 18.98
N ALA A 412 8.53 -12.79 19.01
CA ALA A 412 9.11 -13.31 20.24
C ALA A 412 10.16 -12.37 20.86
N SER A 413 10.66 -11.38 20.14
CA SER A 413 11.62 -10.40 20.62
C SER A 413 10.92 -9.27 21.36
N PHE A 414 11.60 -8.68 22.38
CA PHE A 414 11.13 -7.44 23.01
C PHE A 414 11.16 -6.32 21.97
N ASP A 415 9.99 -5.71 21.71
CA ASP A 415 9.84 -4.60 20.78
C ASP A 415 9.90 -3.26 21.54
N ASP A 416 11.04 -2.56 21.48
CA ASP A 416 11.26 -1.20 22.03
C ASP A 416 11.22 -0.11 20.91
N SER A 417 10.65 -0.44 19.77
CA SER A 417 10.53 0.46 18.60
C SER A 417 9.67 1.69 18.89
N GLU A 418 9.77 2.68 18.02
CA GLU A 418 8.85 3.82 18.05
C GLU A 418 7.40 3.40 17.86
N MET A 419 7.15 2.36 17.05
CA MET A 419 5.81 1.82 16.84
C MET A 419 5.26 1.18 18.11
N SER A 420 6.09 0.44 18.87
CA SER A 420 5.68 -0.07 20.17
C SER A 420 5.33 1.04 21.14
N LYS A 421 6.15 2.08 21.25
CA LYS A 421 5.88 3.26 22.09
C LYS A 421 4.59 3.97 21.65
N PHE A 422 4.37 4.08 20.35
CA PHE A 422 3.14 4.63 19.77
C PHE A 422 1.90 3.84 20.19
N LEU A 423 2.01 2.51 20.29
CA LEU A 423 0.96 1.59 20.70
C LEU A 423 0.88 1.36 22.22
N GLY A 424 1.48 2.26 23.03
CA GLY A 424 1.44 2.17 24.49
C GLY A 424 2.21 0.98 25.06
N GLY A 425 3.25 0.52 24.38
CA GLY A 425 4.13 -0.60 24.76
C GLY A 425 3.69 -1.96 24.21
N GLN A 426 2.67 -2.03 23.35
CA GLN A 426 2.34 -3.27 22.62
C GLN A 426 3.43 -3.56 21.58
N ASN A 427 3.75 -4.85 21.39
CA ASN A 427 4.56 -5.27 20.26
C ASN A 427 3.81 -4.94 18.95
N SER A 428 4.45 -4.18 18.07
CA SER A 428 3.82 -3.70 16.83
C SER A 428 3.41 -4.84 15.88
N TYR A 429 4.09 -5.98 15.96
CA TYR A 429 3.76 -7.20 15.20
C TYR A 429 2.66 -8.06 15.86
N GLY A 430 2.46 -7.92 17.19
CA GLY A 430 1.62 -8.84 17.96
C GLY A 430 0.18 -8.96 17.51
N GLY A 431 -0.50 -7.83 17.29
CA GLY A 431 -1.89 -7.83 16.82
C GLY A 431 -2.05 -8.41 15.42
N PHE A 432 -1.13 -8.09 14.53
CA PHE A 432 -1.12 -8.61 13.16
C PHE A 432 -0.76 -10.10 13.10
N ALA A 433 0.22 -10.54 13.90
CA ALA A 433 0.60 -11.95 13.99
C ALA A 433 -0.53 -12.83 14.53
N ALA A 434 -1.38 -12.29 15.42
CA ALA A 434 -2.56 -12.97 15.91
C ALA A 434 -3.66 -13.08 14.83
N ALA A 435 -3.88 -12.03 14.03
CA ALA A 435 -4.90 -12.01 12.99
C ALA A 435 -4.52 -12.83 11.74
N ALA A 436 -3.24 -12.83 11.35
CA ALA A 436 -2.76 -13.41 10.09
C ALA A 436 -3.17 -14.87 9.84
N PRO A 437 -3.15 -15.82 10.80
CA PRO A 437 -3.55 -17.21 10.56
C PRO A 437 -5.02 -17.39 10.18
N SER A 438 -5.88 -16.42 10.51
CA SER A 438 -7.31 -16.45 10.24
C SER A 438 -7.72 -15.77 8.93
N VAL A 439 -6.78 -15.09 8.26
CA VAL A 439 -7.04 -14.42 6.98
C VAL A 439 -7.23 -15.46 5.87
N ASN A 440 -8.25 -15.24 5.03
CA ASN A 440 -8.57 -16.09 3.90
C ASN A 440 -8.58 -15.28 2.59
N ALA A 441 -7.80 -15.69 1.60
CA ALA A 441 -7.76 -15.07 0.27
C ALA A 441 -8.14 -16.03 -0.86
N ARG A 442 -8.61 -17.26 -0.54
CA ARG A 442 -8.91 -18.30 -1.54
C ARG A 442 -9.99 -17.92 -2.53
N LEU A 443 -10.87 -16.99 -2.15
CA LEU A 443 -11.98 -16.55 -2.98
C LEU A 443 -11.65 -15.37 -3.87
N MET A 444 -10.41 -14.86 -3.82
CA MET A 444 -10.00 -13.75 -4.67
C MET A 444 -9.99 -14.16 -6.15
N GLN A 445 -10.62 -13.32 -6.98
CA GLN A 445 -10.69 -13.48 -8.44
C GLN A 445 -10.26 -12.16 -9.11
N GLY A 446 -9.83 -12.23 -10.36
CA GLY A 446 -9.44 -11.05 -11.13
C GLY A 446 -10.57 -10.02 -11.33
N SER A 447 -11.83 -10.44 -11.20
CA SER A 447 -13.01 -9.58 -11.30
C SER A 447 -13.41 -8.88 -9.98
N ASP A 448 -12.85 -9.28 -8.83
CA ASP A 448 -13.32 -8.85 -7.50
C ASP A 448 -13.34 -7.33 -7.33
N ASP A 449 -12.23 -6.67 -7.67
CA ASP A 449 -12.10 -5.23 -7.50
C ASP A 449 -13.15 -4.44 -8.31
N ALA A 450 -13.37 -4.83 -9.57
CA ALA A 450 -14.36 -4.16 -10.42
C ALA A 450 -15.80 -4.39 -9.90
N ILE A 451 -16.14 -5.61 -9.48
CA ILE A 451 -17.46 -5.94 -8.92
C ILE A 451 -17.71 -5.18 -7.60
N GLN A 452 -16.72 -5.11 -6.73
CA GLN A 452 -16.80 -4.40 -5.45
C GLN A 452 -16.90 -2.88 -5.66
N ARG A 453 -16.09 -2.30 -6.55
CA ARG A 453 -16.16 -0.88 -6.90
C ARG A 453 -17.52 -0.49 -7.48
N ALA A 454 -18.11 -1.35 -8.30
CA ALA A 454 -19.43 -1.12 -8.88
C ALA A 454 -20.54 -0.97 -7.81
N LEU A 455 -20.32 -1.46 -6.58
CA LEU A 455 -21.27 -1.33 -5.47
C LEU A 455 -21.24 0.05 -4.79
N ASN A 456 -20.15 0.81 -4.90
CA ASN A 456 -19.95 2.04 -4.13
C ASN A 456 -21.04 3.07 -4.34
N ASP A 457 -21.35 3.45 -5.58
CA ASP A 457 -22.34 4.48 -5.89
C ASP A 457 -23.78 4.03 -5.56
N PRO A 458 -24.23 2.80 -5.93
CA PRO A 458 -25.52 2.28 -5.50
C PRO A 458 -25.68 2.22 -3.98
N LEU A 459 -24.65 1.74 -3.26
CA LEU A 459 -24.66 1.66 -1.80
C LEU A 459 -24.77 3.06 -1.17
N ASN A 460 -23.98 4.02 -1.63
CA ASN A 460 -24.06 5.40 -1.14
C ASN A 460 -25.46 6.00 -1.38
N SER A 461 -26.06 5.76 -2.55
CA SER A 461 -27.42 6.21 -2.85
C SER A 461 -28.46 5.61 -1.91
N TYR A 462 -28.32 4.32 -1.56
CA TYR A 462 -29.16 3.67 -0.57
C TYR A 462 -28.94 4.23 0.85
N LEU A 463 -27.70 4.46 1.25
CA LEU A 463 -27.37 5.03 2.56
C LEU A 463 -27.88 6.47 2.72
N GLU A 464 -27.94 7.25 1.63
CA GLU A 464 -28.53 8.59 1.62
C GLU A 464 -30.08 8.57 1.47
N GLY A 465 -30.70 7.40 1.32
CA GLY A 465 -32.14 7.25 1.20
C GLY A 465 -32.72 7.72 -0.14
N THR A 466 -31.90 7.89 -1.17
CA THR A 466 -32.32 8.30 -2.51
C THR A 466 -32.84 7.14 -3.35
N VAL A 467 -32.47 5.91 -2.99
CA VAL A 467 -32.96 4.67 -3.60
C VAL A 467 -33.32 3.65 -2.51
N THR A 468 -34.22 2.72 -2.82
CA THR A 468 -34.52 1.58 -1.96
C THR A 468 -33.42 0.52 -2.02
N LEU A 469 -33.43 -0.43 -1.11
CA LEU A 469 -32.51 -1.58 -1.12
C LEU A 469 -32.64 -2.39 -2.42
N GLU A 470 -33.83 -2.61 -2.94
CA GLU A 470 -34.07 -3.33 -4.19
C GLU A 470 -33.49 -2.57 -5.39
N GLU A 471 -33.70 -1.25 -5.44
CA GLU A 471 -33.13 -0.40 -6.49
C GLU A 471 -31.61 -0.36 -6.41
N MET A 472 -31.02 -0.33 -5.22
CA MET A 472 -29.56 -0.41 -5.02
C MET A 472 -29.00 -1.69 -5.65
N TRP A 473 -29.58 -2.85 -5.35
CA TRP A 473 -29.15 -4.11 -5.96
C TRP A 473 -29.32 -4.15 -7.47
N THR A 474 -30.38 -3.55 -7.99
CA THR A 474 -30.62 -3.44 -9.43
C THR A 474 -29.54 -2.57 -10.11
N LEU A 475 -29.26 -1.40 -9.53
CA LEU A 475 -28.24 -0.48 -10.05
C LEU A 475 -26.83 -1.12 -10.01
N TRP A 476 -26.51 -1.85 -8.95
CA TRP A 476 -25.25 -2.57 -8.86
C TRP A 476 -25.15 -3.67 -9.93
N LYS A 477 -26.18 -4.52 -10.09
CA LYS A 477 -26.20 -5.55 -11.12
C LYS A 477 -26.07 -4.97 -12.53
N ASP A 478 -26.70 -3.83 -12.79
CA ASP A 478 -26.58 -3.15 -14.08
C ASP A 478 -25.17 -2.60 -14.30
N ALA A 479 -24.52 -2.06 -13.28
CA ALA A 479 -23.12 -1.61 -13.36
C ALA A 479 -22.18 -2.79 -13.64
N VAL A 480 -22.34 -3.91 -12.92
CA VAL A 480 -21.56 -5.13 -13.17
C VAL A 480 -21.80 -5.68 -14.58
N ARG A 481 -23.04 -5.67 -15.08
CA ARG A 481 -23.37 -6.12 -16.46
C ARG A 481 -22.70 -5.27 -17.52
N ASN A 482 -22.55 -3.97 -17.27
CA ASN A 482 -21.85 -3.08 -18.20
C ASN A 482 -20.34 -3.35 -18.24
N GLU A 483 -19.75 -3.72 -17.12
CA GLU A 483 -18.31 -4.05 -17.01
C GLU A 483 -18.01 -5.47 -17.53
N PHE A 484 -18.93 -6.41 -17.28
CA PHE A 484 -18.79 -7.83 -17.64
C PHE A 484 -20.01 -8.29 -18.46
N PRO A 485 -20.08 -7.97 -19.77
CA PRO A 485 -21.26 -8.25 -20.60
C PRO A 485 -21.53 -9.74 -20.82
N ASP A 486 -20.53 -10.58 -20.66
CA ASP A 486 -20.63 -12.04 -20.82
C ASP A 486 -21.07 -12.75 -19.52
N LEU A 487 -21.11 -12.05 -18.39
CA LEU A 487 -21.48 -12.62 -17.09
C LEU A 487 -22.99 -12.80 -16.97
N ILE A 488 -23.44 -13.97 -16.52
CA ILE A 488 -24.84 -14.24 -16.25
C ILE A 488 -25.25 -13.55 -14.94
N ILE A 489 -26.17 -12.58 -15.04
CA ILE A 489 -26.65 -11.78 -13.91
C ILE A 489 -28.18 -11.91 -13.83
N GLU A 490 -28.65 -12.63 -12.80
CA GLU A 490 -30.09 -12.88 -12.53
C GLU A 490 -30.70 -11.82 -11.62
#